data_55bde4a8b9c0dcb802e6aba1053cf34f
#
_entry.id   55bde4a8b9c0dcb802e6aba1053cf34f
#
_cell.length_a   1.000
_cell.length_b   1.000
_cell.length_c   1.000
_cell.angle_alpha   90.00
_cell.angle_beta   90.00
_cell.angle_gamma   90.00
#
_symmetry.space_group_name_H-M   'P 1'
#
loop_
_entity.id
_entity.type
_entity.pdbx_description
1 polymer ?
#
loop_
_entity_poly.entity_id
_entity_poly.type
_entity_poly.pdbx_seq_one_letter_code
_entity_poly.pdbx_strand_id
1 'polypeptide(L)'
;LDNKEAKMFAFFSAILIILTGCTTGEEEPPAVVDGPERDLSEEAEQPNEDNEQQVREAVEEIEHIHDMAFDREEEGILYVGTHYGLMHADLNSGEFYWQGTEEDRHDFMGFLITAENIFMSSGHPGHGSELENPLGVMKSEDHGGTWETGALYSEVDFHLMDANEGDSEYLYGFDAYGGRMFKSQDGGEDWSEVSAEGINDRFHELYSIISDPEDSERVLAGMANGIYESLDGGENFNLFNNELTMTSVSQGPDGILFANGIGRIEGLMKSTDFGETWEVVGELPEEAAPVLAIAVDHNNTDTLAIGTASDSIYWSDDQGKTWQLIVENGEPA
;
A
#
# COMPACT_ATOMS: atom_id res chain seq x y z
N LEU A 1 26.47 7.58 23.49
CA LEU A 1 25.94 7.50 22.12
C LEU A 1 25.56 6.05 21.88
N ASP A 2 24.26 5.79 21.97
CA ASP A 2 23.69 4.48 22.17
C ASP A 2 23.58 3.64 20.90
N ASN A 3 23.69 2.33 21.10
CA ASN A 3 23.67 1.27 20.09
C ASN A 3 22.35 1.16 19.27
N LYS A 4 21.39 2.05 19.44
CA LYS A 4 20.10 2.02 18.71
C LYS A 4 20.25 2.50 17.27
N GLU A 5 21.07 3.52 16.99
CA GLU A 5 21.27 4.02 15.63
C GLU A 5 21.97 3.02 14.68
N ALA A 6 22.80 2.13 15.25
CA ALA A 6 23.52 1.13 14.43
C ALA A 6 22.64 -0.03 13.93
N LYS A 7 21.46 -0.23 14.51
CA LYS A 7 20.56 -1.33 14.11
C LYS A 7 19.64 -0.95 12.94
N MET A 8 19.28 0.34 12.81
CA MET A 8 18.40 0.82 11.74
C MET A 8 19.07 0.81 10.36
N PHE A 9 20.38 1.03 10.28
CA PHE A 9 21.13 1.03 9.01
C PHE A 9 21.36 -0.34 8.37
N ALA A 10 21.13 -1.44 9.09
CA ALA A 10 21.45 -2.78 8.61
C ALA A 10 20.32 -3.45 7.83
N PHE A 11 19.09 -2.94 7.89
CA PHE A 11 17.91 -3.62 7.33
C PHE A 11 17.62 -3.28 5.87
N PHE A 12 18.02 -2.10 5.37
CA PHE A 12 17.77 -1.71 3.99
C PHE A 12 18.78 -2.24 2.96
N SER A 13 19.86 -2.90 3.39
CA SER A 13 20.89 -3.46 2.49
C SER A 13 20.63 -4.91 2.04
N ALA A 14 19.53 -5.54 2.43
CA ALA A 14 19.27 -6.95 2.17
C ALA A 14 18.37 -7.24 0.96
N ILE A 15 17.84 -6.22 0.29
CA ILE A 15 17.01 -6.41 -0.93
C ILE A 15 17.82 -6.07 -2.17
N LEU A 16 19.03 -6.60 -2.27
CA LEU A 16 19.80 -6.64 -3.51
C LEU A 16 20.29 -8.07 -3.75
N ILE A 17 19.43 -8.93 -4.26
CA ILE A 17 19.84 -10.27 -4.70
C ILE A 17 19.15 -10.68 -6.00
N ILE A 18 20.01 -10.71 -7.01
CA ILE A 18 20.20 -11.67 -8.08
C ILE A 18 19.20 -11.65 -9.24
N LEU A 19 19.57 -10.88 -10.22
CA LEU A 19 19.30 -11.16 -11.63
C LEU A 19 20.45 -11.98 -12.24
N THR A 20 20.18 -13.21 -12.60
CA THR A 20 20.91 -13.96 -13.62
C THR A 20 19.86 -14.58 -14.54
N GLY A 21 19.68 -14.09 -15.70
CA GLY A 21 20.37 -14.11 -16.91
C GLY A 21 19.74 -15.00 -17.95
N CYS A 22 19.50 -14.43 -19.16
CA CYS A 22 19.54 -15.07 -20.48
C CYS A 22 18.29 -15.85 -20.95
N THR A 23 17.85 -15.70 -22.19
CA THR A 23 18.48 -15.56 -23.50
C THR A 23 17.44 -15.23 -24.57
N THR A 24 17.89 -14.51 -25.59
CA THR A 24 17.19 -14.12 -26.83
C THR A 24 16.65 -15.30 -27.65
N GLY A 25 15.43 -15.18 -28.15
CA GLY A 25 14.92 -15.97 -29.25
C GLY A 25 13.87 -15.16 -30.03
N GLU A 26 14.25 -14.72 -31.22
CA GLU A 26 13.33 -14.10 -32.19
C GLU A 26 12.41 -15.16 -32.77
N GLU A 27 11.08 -14.95 -32.76
CA GLU A 27 10.12 -15.64 -33.62
C GLU A 27 9.09 -14.66 -34.20
N GLU A 28 8.79 -14.85 -35.48
CA GLU A 28 7.93 -14.02 -36.34
C GLU A 28 6.43 -14.22 -36.03
N PRO A 29 5.57 -13.20 -36.30
CA PRO A 29 4.13 -13.28 -36.01
C PRO A 29 3.35 -14.13 -37.02
N PRO A 30 2.34 -14.90 -36.58
CA PRO A 30 1.46 -15.64 -37.47
C PRO A 30 0.28 -14.80 -38.00
N ALA A 31 -0.16 -15.19 -39.20
CA ALA A 31 -1.15 -14.54 -40.05
C ALA A 31 -2.58 -14.54 -39.49
N VAL A 32 -3.26 -13.43 -39.76
CA VAL A 32 -4.71 -13.22 -39.54
C VAL A 32 -5.54 -14.24 -40.36
N VAL A 33 -6.50 -14.92 -39.70
CA VAL A 33 -7.51 -15.76 -40.34
C VAL A 33 -8.89 -15.23 -39.96
N ASP A 34 -9.65 -14.79 -41.00
CA ASP A 34 -11.05 -14.43 -40.92
C ASP A 34 -11.92 -15.64 -40.50
N GLY A 35 -12.76 -15.46 -39.49
CA GLY A 35 -13.77 -16.42 -39.06
C GLY A 35 -15.18 -15.82 -39.10
N PRO A 36 -16.26 -16.63 -39.29
CA PRO A 36 -17.57 -16.20 -39.78
C PRO A 36 -18.47 -15.55 -38.74
N GLU A 37 -19.33 -14.65 -39.25
CA GLU A 37 -20.40 -13.94 -38.55
C GLU A 37 -21.29 -14.86 -37.69
N ARG A 38 -21.54 -14.46 -36.46
CA ARG A 38 -22.46 -15.13 -35.53
C ARG A 38 -23.77 -14.36 -35.44
N ASP A 39 -24.83 -15.08 -35.70
CA ASP A 39 -26.26 -14.69 -35.69
C ASP A 39 -26.70 -14.37 -34.23
N LEU A 40 -27.24 -13.15 -34.02
CA LEU A 40 -27.81 -12.70 -32.75
C LEU A 40 -29.30 -13.10 -32.70
N SER A 41 -29.61 -14.23 -32.10
CA SER A 41 -30.96 -14.55 -31.66
C SER A 41 -31.00 -14.55 -30.12
N GLU A 42 -31.80 -13.63 -29.58
CA GLU A 42 -32.13 -13.47 -28.18
C GLU A 42 -32.62 -14.77 -27.53
N GLU A 43 -31.89 -15.25 -26.52
CA GLU A 43 -32.48 -16.04 -25.44
C GLU A 43 -32.12 -15.33 -24.12
N ALA A 44 -33.16 -14.82 -23.46
CA ALA A 44 -33.04 -14.26 -22.13
C ALA A 44 -32.72 -15.40 -21.15
N GLU A 45 -31.46 -15.54 -20.77
CA GLU A 45 -31.06 -16.38 -19.65
C GLU A 45 -31.53 -15.76 -18.37
N GLN A 46 -32.27 -16.54 -17.58
CA GLN A 46 -32.66 -16.21 -16.21
C GLN A 46 -31.36 -16.18 -15.33
N PRO A 47 -31.28 -15.32 -14.31
CA PRO A 47 -30.14 -15.34 -13.41
C PRO A 47 -30.08 -16.70 -12.70
N ASN A 48 -29.03 -17.44 -12.96
CA ASN A 48 -28.68 -18.62 -12.20
C ASN A 48 -28.26 -18.11 -10.79
N GLU A 49 -29.12 -18.35 -9.81
CA GLU A 49 -28.75 -18.29 -8.39
C GLU A 49 -27.92 -19.55 -8.05
N ASP A 50 -26.79 -19.72 -8.67
CA ASP A 50 -25.75 -20.60 -8.16
C ASP A 50 -24.91 -19.75 -7.17
N ASN A 51 -25.41 -19.71 -5.94
CA ASN A 51 -24.69 -19.28 -4.78
C ASN A 51 -23.61 -20.36 -4.48
N GLU A 52 -22.59 -20.46 -5.31
CA GLU A 52 -21.35 -21.10 -4.94
C GLU A 52 -20.76 -20.21 -3.85
N GLN A 53 -20.94 -20.63 -2.59
CA GLN A 53 -20.12 -20.11 -1.50
C GLN A 53 -18.67 -20.37 -1.91
N GLN A 54 -18.02 -19.36 -2.41
CA GLN A 54 -16.60 -19.38 -2.67
C GLN A 54 -15.94 -19.82 -1.38
N VAL A 55 -15.33 -20.99 -1.38
CA VAL A 55 -14.65 -21.51 -0.18
C VAL A 55 -13.48 -20.57 0.05
N ARG A 56 -13.63 -19.68 1.02
CA ARG A 56 -12.57 -18.75 1.44
C ARG A 56 -11.42 -19.58 2.00
N GLU A 57 -10.25 -19.41 1.45
CA GLU A 57 -9.05 -20.09 1.93
C GLU A 57 -8.52 -19.36 3.16
N ALA A 58 -8.45 -20.05 4.29
CA ALA A 58 -7.93 -19.48 5.52
C ALA A 58 -6.44 -19.15 5.38
N VAL A 59 -6.03 -18.04 5.97
CA VAL A 59 -4.62 -17.68 6.08
C VAL A 59 -3.99 -18.54 7.17
N GLU A 60 -2.96 -19.31 6.81
CA GLU A 60 -2.15 -20.07 7.78
C GLU A 60 -0.90 -19.27 8.18
N GLU A 61 -0.30 -18.55 7.24
CA GLU A 61 0.89 -17.73 7.44
C GLU A 61 0.95 -16.63 6.40
N ILE A 62 1.42 -15.44 6.80
CA ILE A 62 1.79 -14.34 5.90
C ILE A 62 3.29 -14.10 5.97
N GLU A 63 3.87 -13.54 4.92
CA GLU A 63 5.27 -13.14 4.87
C GLU A 63 5.38 -11.76 4.23
N HIS A 64 6.17 -10.89 4.84
CA HIS A 64 6.41 -9.51 4.41
C HIS A 64 5.13 -8.67 4.30
N ILE A 65 4.74 -8.05 5.41
CA ILE A 65 3.71 -7.01 5.39
C ILE A 65 4.28 -5.79 4.65
N HIS A 66 3.63 -5.41 3.55
CA HIS A 66 4.06 -4.26 2.75
C HIS A 66 3.21 -3.03 3.04
N ASP A 67 1.88 -3.16 3.01
CA ASP A 67 0.95 -2.08 3.32
C ASP A 67 -0.37 -2.63 3.86
N MET A 68 -1.19 -1.75 4.44
CA MET A 68 -2.48 -2.11 5.03
C MET A 68 -3.49 -0.98 4.86
N ALA A 69 -4.76 -1.33 4.63
CA ALA A 69 -5.86 -0.39 4.61
C ALA A 69 -7.14 -1.01 5.17
N PHE A 70 -7.93 -0.22 5.89
CA PHE A 70 -9.29 -0.61 6.29
C PHE A 70 -10.27 -0.44 5.15
N ASP A 71 -11.27 -1.32 5.08
CA ASP A 71 -12.41 -1.19 4.18
C ASP A 71 -13.15 0.13 4.42
N ARG A 72 -13.63 0.75 3.34
CA ARG A 72 -14.31 2.06 3.42
C ARG A 72 -15.78 1.95 3.79
N GLU A 73 -16.39 0.78 3.64
CA GLU A 73 -17.82 0.55 3.84
C GLU A 73 -18.10 -0.31 5.08
N GLU A 74 -17.18 -1.22 5.45
CA GLU A 74 -17.34 -2.16 6.55
C GLU A 74 -16.35 -1.91 7.70
N GLU A 75 -16.88 -1.52 8.87
CA GLU A 75 -16.08 -1.26 10.08
C GLU A 75 -15.34 -2.53 10.55
N GLY A 76 -14.03 -2.37 10.83
CA GLY A 76 -13.20 -3.43 11.40
C GLY A 76 -12.76 -4.50 10.40
N ILE A 77 -12.93 -4.26 9.10
CA ILE A 77 -12.34 -5.09 8.05
C ILE A 77 -11.02 -4.47 7.61
N LEU A 78 -9.93 -5.21 7.79
CA LEU A 78 -8.58 -4.80 7.43
C LEU A 78 -8.06 -5.66 6.27
N TYR A 79 -7.52 -5.02 5.25
CA TYR A 79 -6.79 -5.66 4.16
C TYR A 79 -5.29 -5.46 4.32
N VAL A 80 -4.52 -6.50 4.08
CA VAL A 80 -3.07 -6.50 4.25
C VAL A 80 -2.41 -7.02 2.98
N GLY A 81 -1.66 -6.15 2.31
CA GLY A 81 -0.80 -6.50 1.18
C GLY A 81 0.44 -7.24 1.66
N THR A 82 0.66 -8.44 1.13
CA THR A 82 1.76 -9.31 1.54
C THR A 82 2.47 -9.90 0.33
N HIS A 83 3.61 -10.58 0.59
CA HIS A 83 4.33 -11.32 -0.44
C HIS A 83 3.50 -12.43 -1.13
N TYR A 84 2.47 -12.95 -0.47
CA TYR A 84 1.67 -14.06 -0.98
C TYR A 84 0.26 -13.68 -1.42
N GLY A 85 -0.09 -12.41 -1.41
CA GLY A 85 -1.41 -11.94 -1.81
C GLY A 85 -2.00 -10.92 -0.86
N LEU A 86 -3.30 -10.66 -1.01
CA LEU A 86 -4.07 -9.79 -0.17
C LEU A 86 -4.80 -10.61 0.91
N MET A 87 -4.44 -10.38 2.19
CA MET A 87 -5.15 -10.96 3.32
C MET A 87 -6.32 -10.07 3.72
N HIS A 88 -7.50 -10.66 3.88
CA HIS A 88 -8.65 -10.09 4.56
C HIS A 88 -8.64 -10.50 6.03
N ALA A 89 -8.71 -9.53 6.93
CA ALA A 89 -8.82 -9.74 8.37
C ALA A 89 -10.09 -9.09 8.90
N ASP A 90 -11.06 -9.90 9.34
CA ASP A 90 -12.23 -9.42 10.06
C ASP A 90 -11.91 -9.34 11.56
N LEU A 91 -11.66 -8.17 12.06
CA LEU A 91 -11.31 -7.91 13.47
C LEU A 91 -12.48 -8.19 14.43
N ASN A 92 -13.73 -8.22 13.92
CA ASN A 92 -14.92 -8.47 14.73
C ASN A 92 -15.12 -9.97 14.99
N SER A 93 -14.87 -10.81 13.98
CA SER A 93 -15.02 -12.26 14.08
C SER A 93 -13.72 -13.00 14.40
N GLY A 94 -12.57 -12.39 14.08
CA GLY A 94 -11.25 -13.02 14.14
C GLY A 94 -11.02 -14.00 12.99
N GLU A 95 -11.71 -13.83 11.87
CA GLU A 95 -11.52 -14.64 10.66
C GLU A 95 -10.50 -14.00 9.73
N PHE A 96 -9.54 -14.79 9.24
CA PHE A 96 -8.51 -14.38 8.29
C PHE A 96 -8.53 -15.28 7.07
N TYR A 97 -8.64 -14.70 5.88
CA TYR A 97 -8.64 -15.46 4.63
C TYR A 97 -7.97 -14.69 3.49
N TRP A 98 -7.52 -15.44 2.49
CA TRP A 98 -6.97 -14.85 1.27
C TRP A 98 -8.08 -14.31 0.37
N GLN A 99 -7.88 -13.12 -0.16
CA GLN A 99 -8.73 -12.57 -1.21
C GLN A 99 -8.37 -13.18 -2.57
N GLY A 100 -9.40 -13.34 -3.41
CA GLY A 100 -9.25 -13.90 -4.74
C GLY A 100 -8.90 -15.39 -4.77
N THR A 101 -8.59 -15.86 -5.95
CA THR A 101 -8.08 -17.21 -6.19
C THR A 101 -6.55 -17.22 -6.12
N GLU A 102 -5.92 -18.40 -6.16
CA GLU A 102 -4.45 -18.51 -6.20
C GLU A 102 -3.84 -17.77 -7.41
N GLU A 103 -4.59 -17.64 -8.51
CA GLU A 103 -4.15 -16.92 -9.72
C GLU A 103 -4.17 -15.39 -9.55
N ASP A 104 -4.99 -14.87 -8.62
CA ASP A 104 -5.12 -13.44 -8.33
C ASP A 104 -4.16 -12.98 -7.20
N ARG A 105 -3.40 -13.90 -6.62
CA ARG A 105 -2.46 -13.60 -5.54
C ARG A 105 -1.11 -13.22 -6.09
N HIS A 106 -0.77 -11.97 -5.88
CA HIS A 106 0.51 -11.37 -6.29
C HIS A 106 1.28 -10.90 -5.07
N ASP A 107 2.55 -10.56 -5.26
CA ASP A 107 3.37 -9.86 -4.26
C ASP A 107 3.03 -8.37 -4.32
N PHE A 108 2.11 -7.94 -3.44
CA PHE A 108 1.59 -6.57 -3.41
C PHE A 108 2.50 -5.67 -2.59
N MET A 109 3.41 -4.93 -3.26
CA MET A 109 4.40 -4.05 -2.63
C MET A 109 3.80 -2.73 -2.15
N GLY A 110 3.04 -2.03 -2.99
CA GLY A 110 2.22 -0.89 -2.62
C GLY A 110 0.75 -1.27 -2.68
N PHE A 111 -0.03 -0.88 -1.67
CA PHE A 111 -1.46 -1.15 -1.61
C PHE A 111 -2.20 0.02 -0.98
N LEU A 112 -3.35 0.38 -1.54
CA LEU A 112 -4.25 1.37 -0.99
C LEU A 112 -5.71 1.09 -1.36
N ILE A 113 -6.63 1.70 -0.62
CA ILE A 113 -8.06 1.74 -0.93
C ILE A 113 -8.45 3.21 -1.07
N THR A 114 -8.97 3.60 -2.25
CA THR A 114 -9.42 4.98 -2.51
C THR A 114 -10.66 5.34 -1.69
N ALA A 115 -11.02 6.63 -1.66
CA ALA A 115 -12.24 7.09 -0.99
C ALA A 115 -13.53 6.49 -1.60
N GLU A 116 -13.49 6.05 -2.86
CA GLU A 116 -14.57 5.36 -3.57
C GLU A 116 -14.54 3.83 -3.38
N ASN A 117 -13.72 3.32 -2.46
CA ASN A 117 -13.55 1.90 -2.19
C ASN A 117 -13.01 1.09 -3.37
N ILE A 118 -12.19 1.72 -4.22
CA ILE A 118 -11.42 1.05 -5.27
C ILE A 118 -10.08 0.62 -4.69
N PHE A 119 -9.72 -0.64 -4.88
CA PHE A 119 -8.43 -1.16 -4.44
C PHE A 119 -7.39 -0.95 -5.53
N MET A 120 -6.25 -0.41 -5.16
CA MET A 120 -5.12 -0.24 -6.07
C MET A 120 -3.86 -0.84 -5.45
N SER A 121 -3.03 -1.40 -6.31
CA SER A 121 -1.77 -2.00 -5.89
C SER A 121 -0.71 -1.94 -6.98
N SER A 122 0.51 -2.28 -6.63
CA SER A 122 1.65 -2.49 -7.50
C SER A 122 2.54 -3.59 -6.90
N GLY A 123 3.48 -4.10 -7.70
CA GLY A 123 4.42 -5.12 -7.20
C GLY A 123 4.79 -6.15 -8.25
N HIS A 124 4.83 -7.42 -7.84
CA HIS A 124 5.36 -8.51 -8.65
C HIS A 124 4.31 -9.60 -8.90
N PRO A 125 4.35 -10.28 -10.07
CA PRO A 125 3.48 -11.42 -10.35
C PRO A 125 3.67 -12.54 -9.33
N GLY A 126 2.56 -13.12 -8.87
CA GLY A 126 2.57 -14.29 -8.02
C GLY A 126 3.16 -15.52 -8.71
N HIS A 127 3.47 -16.54 -7.92
CA HIS A 127 4.09 -17.75 -8.42
C HIS A 127 3.20 -18.47 -9.45
N GLY A 128 3.72 -18.64 -10.66
CA GLY A 128 3.01 -19.29 -11.76
C GLY A 128 2.14 -18.37 -12.61
N SER A 129 2.06 -17.08 -12.28
CA SER A 129 1.41 -16.08 -13.11
C SER A 129 2.13 -15.92 -14.46
N GLU A 130 1.36 -15.67 -15.53
CA GLU A 130 1.88 -15.37 -16.88
C GLU A 130 2.06 -13.84 -17.09
N LEU A 131 1.76 -13.01 -16.08
CA LEU A 131 1.94 -11.56 -16.17
C LEU A 131 3.43 -11.19 -16.21
N GLU A 132 3.72 -10.05 -16.85
CA GLU A 132 5.08 -9.50 -16.89
C GLU A 132 5.43 -8.84 -15.54
N ASN A 133 6.71 -8.83 -15.20
CA ASN A 133 7.26 -8.23 -13.99
C ASN A 133 8.03 -6.94 -14.34
N PRO A 134 7.76 -5.79 -13.67
CA PRO A 134 6.77 -5.58 -12.59
C PRO A 134 5.32 -5.47 -13.09
N LEU A 135 4.36 -5.50 -12.16
CA LEU A 135 2.93 -5.45 -12.49
C LEU A 135 2.44 -4.07 -12.96
N GLY A 136 3.22 -3.00 -12.72
CA GLY A 136 2.74 -1.64 -12.90
C GLY A 136 1.65 -1.30 -11.88
N VAL A 137 0.64 -0.54 -12.28
CA VAL A 137 -0.52 -0.24 -11.44
C VAL A 137 -1.61 -1.28 -11.69
N MET A 138 -2.11 -1.88 -10.64
CA MET A 138 -3.21 -2.82 -10.66
C MET A 138 -4.45 -2.22 -9.97
N LYS A 139 -5.63 -2.58 -10.45
CA LYS A 139 -6.91 -2.11 -9.93
C LYS A 139 -7.84 -3.29 -9.67
N SER A 140 -8.59 -3.23 -8.56
CA SER A 140 -9.69 -4.14 -8.24
C SER A 140 -10.92 -3.34 -7.84
N GLU A 141 -12.09 -3.73 -8.36
CA GLU A 141 -13.40 -3.15 -8.04
C GLU A 141 -14.27 -4.13 -7.23
N ASP A 142 -13.71 -5.28 -6.83
CA ASP A 142 -14.39 -6.34 -6.10
C ASP A 142 -13.64 -6.74 -4.81
N HIS A 143 -13.06 -5.73 -4.13
CA HIS A 143 -12.37 -5.86 -2.84
C HIS A 143 -11.15 -6.82 -2.91
N GLY A 144 -10.42 -6.79 -4.02
CA GLY A 144 -9.23 -7.62 -4.22
C GLY A 144 -9.56 -9.07 -4.61
N GLY A 145 -10.80 -9.34 -5.00
CA GLY A 145 -11.20 -10.66 -5.50
C GLY A 145 -10.60 -10.98 -6.86
N THR A 146 -10.54 -9.98 -7.74
CA THR A 146 -9.86 -10.03 -9.03
C THR A 146 -9.09 -8.74 -9.29
N TRP A 147 -8.03 -8.82 -10.10
CA TRP A 147 -7.16 -7.69 -10.40
C TRP A 147 -6.99 -7.48 -11.90
N GLU A 148 -7.09 -6.22 -12.31
CA GLU A 148 -6.80 -5.80 -13.69
C GLU A 148 -5.47 -5.04 -13.73
N THR A 149 -4.61 -5.38 -14.70
CA THR A 149 -3.39 -4.60 -14.98
C THR A 149 -3.77 -3.30 -15.68
N GLY A 150 -3.29 -2.18 -15.15
CA GLY A 150 -3.57 -0.84 -15.66
C GLY A 150 -2.34 -0.14 -16.25
N ALA A 151 -2.19 1.11 -15.86
CA ALA A 151 -1.10 1.96 -16.34
C ALA A 151 0.27 1.45 -15.91
N LEU A 152 1.30 1.83 -16.67
CA LEU A 152 2.71 1.55 -16.40
C LEU A 152 3.03 0.04 -16.25
N TYR A 153 2.18 -0.84 -16.83
CA TYR A 153 2.38 -2.29 -16.81
C TYR A 153 3.76 -2.66 -17.37
N SER A 154 4.48 -3.49 -16.65
CA SER A 154 5.88 -3.87 -16.88
C SER A 154 6.91 -2.73 -16.83
N GLU A 155 6.54 -1.55 -16.29
CA GLU A 155 7.41 -0.37 -16.28
C GLU A 155 7.80 0.11 -14.87
N VAL A 156 6.92 -0.06 -13.87
CA VAL A 156 7.11 0.41 -12.49
C VAL A 156 6.76 -0.64 -11.45
N ASP A 157 7.42 -0.49 -10.30
CA ASP A 157 7.19 -1.23 -9.07
C ASP A 157 7.01 -0.23 -7.93
N PHE A 158 5.74 0.17 -7.69
CA PHE A 158 5.43 1.13 -6.64
C PHE A 158 5.45 0.47 -5.27
N HIS A 159 6.39 0.88 -4.43
CA HIS A 159 6.46 0.46 -3.03
C HIS A 159 5.74 1.41 -2.09
N LEU A 160 5.52 2.66 -2.49
CA LEU A 160 4.69 3.61 -1.78
C LEU A 160 3.64 4.13 -2.74
N MET A 161 2.40 4.13 -2.30
CA MET A 161 1.27 4.67 -3.03
C MET A 161 0.41 5.51 -2.09
N ASP A 162 -0.18 6.58 -2.62
CA ASP A 162 -1.10 7.44 -1.91
C ASP A 162 -2.22 7.87 -2.87
N ALA A 163 -3.46 7.80 -2.41
CA ALA A 163 -4.62 8.36 -3.09
C ALA A 163 -5.17 9.51 -2.25
N ASN A 164 -5.36 10.66 -2.88
CA ASN A 164 -5.83 11.85 -2.18
C ASN A 164 -7.27 11.66 -1.67
N GLU A 165 -7.48 11.82 -0.37
CA GLU A 165 -8.79 11.62 0.28
C GLU A 165 -9.83 12.68 -0.08
N GLY A 166 -9.43 13.84 -0.57
CA GLY A 166 -10.32 14.93 -0.99
C GLY A 166 -10.59 14.97 -2.48
N ASP A 167 -9.73 14.35 -3.28
CA ASP A 167 -9.82 14.31 -4.75
C ASP A 167 -9.18 13.03 -5.28
N SER A 168 -9.98 11.98 -5.42
CA SER A 168 -9.54 10.64 -5.84
C SER A 168 -8.99 10.57 -7.27
N GLU A 169 -9.08 11.64 -8.06
CA GLU A 169 -8.37 11.72 -9.34
C GLU A 169 -6.84 11.88 -9.12
N TYR A 170 -6.41 12.40 -7.95
CA TYR A 170 -5.01 12.57 -7.62
C TYR A 170 -4.44 11.37 -6.86
N LEU A 171 -3.40 10.76 -7.46
CA LEU A 171 -2.63 9.70 -6.83
C LEU A 171 -1.13 9.97 -6.98
N TYR A 172 -0.37 9.44 -6.04
CA TYR A 172 1.08 9.47 -6.04
C TYR A 172 1.65 8.06 -5.91
N GLY A 173 2.77 7.78 -6.59
CA GLY A 173 3.45 6.49 -6.53
C GLY A 173 4.96 6.66 -6.54
N PHE A 174 5.65 5.85 -5.74
CA PHE A 174 7.11 5.78 -5.74
C PHE A 174 7.59 4.44 -6.29
N ASP A 175 8.23 4.46 -7.46
CA ASP A 175 8.89 3.33 -8.10
C ASP A 175 10.24 3.07 -7.45
N ALA A 176 10.31 2.08 -6.57
CA ALA A 176 11.53 1.75 -5.86
C ALA A 176 12.62 1.16 -6.75
N TYR A 177 12.23 0.46 -7.82
CA TYR A 177 13.17 -0.13 -8.77
C TYR A 177 13.86 0.94 -9.63
N GLY A 178 13.09 1.88 -10.17
CA GLY A 178 13.59 2.97 -11.00
C GLY A 178 14.13 4.17 -10.22
N GLY A 179 13.79 4.30 -8.94
CA GLY A 179 14.09 5.48 -8.13
C GLY A 179 13.39 6.71 -8.72
N ARG A 180 12.07 6.63 -8.96
CA ARG A 180 11.26 7.66 -9.61
C ARG A 180 9.96 7.86 -8.83
N MET A 181 9.45 9.08 -8.84
CA MET A 181 8.16 9.42 -8.28
C MET A 181 7.19 9.80 -9.39
N PHE A 182 5.95 9.39 -9.27
CA PHE A 182 4.91 9.60 -10.28
C PHE A 182 3.66 10.23 -9.64
N LYS A 183 2.89 10.93 -10.48
CA LYS A 183 1.59 11.50 -10.16
C LYS A 183 0.58 11.11 -11.23
N SER A 184 -0.64 10.75 -10.82
CA SER A 184 -1.84 10.69 -11.65
C SER A 184 -2.79 11.83 -11.29
N GLN A 185 -3.62 12.27 -12.23
CA GLN A 185 -4.66 13.29 -12.08
C GLN A 185 -5.98 12.86 -12.74
N ASP A 186 -6.17 11.55 -12.91
CA ASP A 186 -7.34 10.95 -13.56
C ASP A 186 -7.69 9.57 -12.97
N GLY A 187 -7.45 9.41 -11.66
CA GLY A 187 -7.81 8.18 -10.95
C GLY A 187 -6.92 6.98 -11.29
N GLY A 188 -5.68 7.24 -11.74
CA GLY A 188 -4.69 6.20 -12.01
C GLY A 188 -4.70 5.66 -13.45
N GLU A 189 -5.46 6.29 -14.36
CA GLU A 189 -5.50 5.88 -15.77
C GLU A 189 -4.21 6.28 -16.51
N ASP A 190 -3.74 7.52 -16.31
CA ASP A 190 -2.48 8.02 -16.83
C ASP A 190 -1.57 8.53 -15.71
N TRP A 191 -0.28 8.27 -15.81
CA TRP A 191 0.74 8.68 -14.83
C TRP A 191 1.85 9.48 -15.49
N SER A 192 2.35 10.49 -14.79
CA SER A 192 3.49 11.28 -15.20
C SER A 192 4.58 11.29 -14.13
N GLU A 193 5.83 11.09 -14.55
CA GLU A 193 6.98 11.23 -13.65
C GLU A 193 7.12 12.68 -13.20
N VAL A 194 7.34 12.89 -11.90
CA VAL A 194 7.61 14.21 -11.29
C VAL A 194 9.08 14.32 -10.92
N SER A 195 9.60 15.54 -10.89
CA SER A 195 11.04 15.80 -10.70
C SER A 195 11.54 15.43 -9.30
N ALA A 196 10.69 15.55 -8.30
CA ALA A 196 10.96 15.34 -6.87
C ALA A 196 12.25 16.06 -6.43
N GLU A 197 12.52 17.26 -6.97
CA GLU A 197 13.73 18.03 -6.68
C GLU A 197 13.82 18.28 -5.16
N GLY A 198 14.99 18.05 -4.57
CA GLY A 198 15.22 18.16 -3.14
C GLY A 198 15.23 16.81 -2.40
N ILE A 199 14.62 15.76 -2.98
CA ILE A 199 14.67 14.38 -2.43
C ILE A 199 15.10 13.33 -3.46
N ASN A 200 15.10 13.64 -4.77
CA ASN A 200 15.34 12.69 -5.87
C ASN A 200 16.71 12.01 -5.85
N ASP A 201 17.73 12.60 -5.24
CA ASP A 201 19.06 11.97 -5.07
C ASP A 201 19.15 11.11 -3.80
N ARG A 202 18.07 11.05 -3.02
CA ARG A 202 17.98 10.41 -1.70
C ARG A 202 16.75 9.51 -1.53
N PHE A 203 16.18 9.01 -2.59
CA PHE A 203 15.00 8.14 -2.51
C PHE A 203 15.19 6.87 -1.66
N HIS A 204 16.44 6.42 -1.46
CA HIS A 204 16.76 5.36 -0.51
C HIS A 204 16.52 5.73 0.97
N GLU A 205 16.21 6.99 1.25
CA GLU A 205 15.84 7.51 2.57
C GLU A 205 14.34 7.87 2.66
N LEU A 206 13.56 7.62 1.62
CA LEU A 206 12.11 7.84 1.59
C LEU A 206 11.39 6.66 2.24
N TYR A 207 10.52 6.95 3.20
CA TYR A 207 9.79 5.93 3.98
C TYR A 207 8.28 6.00 3.78
N SER A 208 7.73 7.18 3.53
CA SER A 208 6.28 7.38 3.40
C SER A 208 5.96 8.61 2.56
N ILE A 209 4.81 8.61 1.94
CA ILE A 209 4.21 9.76 1.23
C ILE A 209 2.75 9.89 1.63
N ILE A 210 2.24 11.11 1.67
CA ILE A 210 0.82 11.40 1.92
C ILE A 210 0.44 12.75 1.32
N SER A 211 -0.70 12.85 0.65
CA SER A 211 -1.22 14.09 0.06
C SER A 211 -2.30 14.74 0.93
N ASP A 212 -2.39 16.08 0.86
CA ASP A 212 -3.34 16.86 1.66
C ASP A 212 -4.75 16.79 1.05
N PRO A 213 -5.79 16.37 1.80
CA PRO A 213 -7.15 16.30 1.28
C PRO A 213 -7.76 17.66 0.93
N GLU A 214 -7.20 18.76 1.47
CA GLU A 214 -7.66 20.12 1.14
C GLU A 214 -6.87 20.73 -0.04
N ASP A 215 -5.69 20.17 -0.40
CA ASP A 215 -4.85 20.62 -1.50
C ASP A 215 -4.08 19.43 -2.11
N SER A 216 -4.65 18.80 -3.12
CA SER A 216 -4.10 17.60 -3.76
C SER A 216 -2.69 17.77 -4.36
N GLU A 217 -2.22 19.00 -4.58
CA GLU A 217 -0.84 19.30 -5.00
C GLU A 217 0.14 19.42 -3.80
N ARG A 218 -0.37 19.46 -2.56
CA ARG A 218 0.45 19.44 -1.35
C ARG A 218 0.73 18.00 -0.92
N VAL A 219 2.01 17.63 -0.84
CA VAL A 219 2.47 16.27 -0.51
C VAL A 219 3.52 16.32 0.58
N LEU A 220 3.39 15.49 1.61
CA LEU A 220 4.43 15.25 2.58
C LEU A 220 5.19 13.96 2.25
N ALA A 221 6.51 14.00 2.41
CA ALA A 221 7.41 12.86 2.25
C ALA A 221 8.20 12.65 3.53
N GLY A 222 8.06 11.48 4.15
CA GLY A 222 8.83 11.05 5.31
C GLY A 222 10.22 10.58 4.91
N MET A 223 11.25 11.37 5.23
CA MET A 223 12.64 11.09 4.91
C MET A 223 13.45 10.79 6.18
N ALA A 224 14.60 10.14 6.04
CA ALA A 224 15.46 9.76 7.18
C ALA A 224 15.85 10.92 8.11
N ASN A 225 15.81 12.16 7.63
CA ASN A 225 16.21 13.35 8.38
C ASN A 225 15.07 14.34 8.65
N GLY A 226 13.82 13.92 8.45
CA GLY A 226 12.66 14.74 8.71
C GLY A 226 11.54 14.57 7.67
N ILE A 227 10.53 15.40 7.76
CA ILE A 227 9.44 15.48 6.80
C ILE A 227 9.76 16.58 5.80
N TYR A 228 9.61 16.26 4.52
CA TYR A 228 9.71 17.21 3.41
C TYR A 228 8.32 17.48 2.84
N GLU A 229 8.10 18.67 2.34
CA GLU A 229 6.84 19.13 1.76
C GLU A 229 7.03 19.57 0.33
N SER A 230 6.13 19.15 -0.53
CA SER A 230 5.90 19.73 -1.86
C SER A 230 4.58 20.49 -1.86
N LEU A 231 4.52 21.63 -2.57
CA LEU A 231 3.30 22.42 -2.81
C LEU A 231 2.97 22.50 -4.31
N ASP A 232 3.56 21.64 -5.11
CA ASP A 232 3.45 21.63 -6.57
C ASP A 232 3.38 20.21 -7.14
N GLY A 233 2.71 19.33 -6.42
CA GLY A 233 2.41 17.97 -6.86
C GLY A 233 3.63 17.07 -7.01
N GLY A 234 4.61 17.23 -6.12
CA GLY A 234 5.80 16.40 -6.10
C GLY A 234 6.96 16.89 -6.97
N GLU A 235 6.84 18.08 -7.61
CA GLU A 235 7.94 18.61 -8.44
C GLU A 235 9.11 19.11 -7.58
N ASN A 236 8.84 19.85 -6.50
CA ASN A 236 9.86 20.37 -5.62
C ASN A 236 9.54 20.09 -4.15
N PHE A 237 10.48 19.48 -3.44
CA PHE A 237 10.38 19.20 -2.01
C PHE A 237 11.34 20.05 -1.19
N ASN A 238 10.86 20.59 -0.07
CA ASN A 238 11.65 21.33 0.89
C ASN A 238 11.50 20.74 2.29
N LEU A 239 12.55 20.82 3.11
CA LEU A 239 12.47 20.37 4.49
C LEU A 239 11.41 21.18 5.25
N PHE A 240 10.38 20.49 5.72
CA PHE A 240 9.22 21.04 6.42
C PHE A 240 9.36 20.91 7.95
N ASN A 241 9.65 19.69 8.41
CA ASN A 241 9.80 19.39 9.83
C ASN A 241 11.00 18.46 10.04
N ASN A 242 11.90 18.80 10.99
CA ASN A 242 13.09 18.01 11.31
C ASN A 242 13.08 17.44 12.75
N GLU A 243 11.94 17.46 13.42
CA GLU A 243 11.83 16.94 14.80
C GLU A 243 11.52 15.45 14.81
N LEU A 244 10.90 14.92 13.75
CA LEU A 244 10.62 13.50 13.60
C LEU A 244 10.86 13.03 12.16
N THR A 245 11.19 11.76 12.00
CA THR A 245 11.13 11.01 10.77
C THR A 245 9.79 10.26 10.73
N MET A 246 8.98 10.50 9.74
CA MET A 246 7.70 9.83 9.53
C MET A 246 7.94 8.53 8.74
N THR A 247 8.03 7.39 9.41
CA THR A 247 8.41 6.11 8.78
C THR A 247 7.23 5.39 8.15
N SER A 248 6.03 5.63 8.66
CA SER A 248 4.75 5.21 8.05
C SER A 248 3.69 6.24 8.45
N VAL A 249 2.67 6.38 7.62
CA VAL A 249 1.58 7.34 7.82
C VAL A 249 0.30 6.79 7.24
N SER A 250 -0.82 7.09 7.88
CA SER A 250 -2.16 6.84 7.37
C SER A 250 -3.06 8.01 7.71
N GLN A 251 -3.96 8.31 6.80
CA GLN A 251 -4.94 9.38 6.95
C GLN A 251 -6.29 8.80 7.32
N GLY A 252 -6.90 9.37 8.36
CA GLY A 252 -8.27 9.13 8.73
C GLY A 252 -9.21 10.23 8.24
N PRO A 253 -10.51 10.14 8.54
CA PRO A 253 -11.48 11.17 8.22
C PRO A 253 -11.07 12.56 8.71
N ASP A 254 -11.59 13.60 8.04
CA ASP A 254 -11.32 15.00 8.36
C ASP A 254 -9.84 15.41 8.29
N GLY A 255 -9.02 14.67 7.54
CA GLY A 255 -7.59 14.98 7.34
C GLY A 255 -6.70 14.68 8.53
N ILE A 256 -7.17 13.89 9.49
CA ILE A 256 -6.38 13.49 10.66
C ILE A 256 -5.30 12.50 10.21
N LEU A 257 -4.03 12.79 10.52
CA LEU A 257 -2.92 11.87 10.25
C LEU A 257 -2.53 11.10 11.51
N PHE A 258 -2.27 9.80 11.34
CA PHE A 258 -1.56 8.96 12.28
C PHE A 258 -0.25 8.50 11.64
N ALA A 259 0.83 8.59 12.38
CA ALA A 259 2.17 8.24 11.87
C ALA A 259 3.02 7.55 12.93
N ASN A 260 3.92 6.68 12.48
CA ASN A 260 5.03 6.25 13.32
C ASN A 260 6.17 7.26 13.20
N GLY A 261 6.48 7.93 14.30
CA GLY A 261 7.55 8.91 14.40
C GLY A 261 8.79 8.33 15.06
N ILE A 262 9.95 8.62 14.46
CA ILE A 262 11.26 8.32 15.05
C ILE A 262 12.06 9.61 15.09
N GLY A 263 12.76 9.90 16.21
CA GLY A 263 13.61 11.06 16.29
C GLY A 263 13.61 11.74 17.66
N ARG A 264 13.34 13.05 17.70
CA ARG A 264 13.21 13.80 18.97
C ARG A 264 11.89 13.50 19.66
N ILE A 265 10.87 13.25 18.85
CA ILE A 265 9.57 12.76 19.26
C ILE A 265 9.47 11.38 18.63
N GLU A 266 9.12 10.35 19.41
CA GLU A 266 9.01 8.97 18.91
C GLU A 266 7.74 8.29 19.42
N GLY A 267 7.21 7.35 18.64
CA GLY A 267 6.02 6.57 18.93
C GLY A 267 4.89 6.83 17.96
N LEU A 268 3.67 6.44 18.36
CA LEU A 268 2.47 6.74 17.59
C LEU A 268 2.11 8.22 17.73
N MET A 269 2.14 8.91 16.61
CA MET A 269 1.91 10.34 16.49
C MET A 269 0.57 10.60 15.83
N LYS A 270 -0.06 11.73 16.22
CA LYS A 270 -1.27 12.24 15.60
C LYS A 270 -1.08 13.71 15.23
N SER A 271 -1.59 14.09 14.04
CA SER A 271 -1.71 15.47 13.59
C SER A 271 -3.14 15.75 13.13
N THR A 272 -3.65 16.95 13.42
CA THR A 272 -4.95 17.45 12.96
C THR A 272 -4.82 18.69 12.07
N ASP A 273 -3.59 19.01 11.66
CA ASP A 273 -3.24 20.18 10.87
C ASP A 273 -2.24 19.81 9.75
N PHE A 274 -2.41 18.61 9.20
CA PHE A 274 -1.61 18.03 8.13
C PHE A 274 -0.10 18.16 8.37
N GLY A 275 0.36 17.67 9.54
CA GLY A 275 1.79 17.57 9.87
C GLY A 275 2.46 18.84 10.37
N GLU A 276 1.73 19.96 10.53
CA GLU A 276 2.24 21.21 11.13
C GLU A 276 2.64 20.97 12.58
N THR A 277 1.75 20.32 13.34
CA THR A 277 2.01 19.92 14.72
C THR A 277 1.67 18.45 14.95
N TRP A 278 2.46 17.83 15.85
CA TRP A 278 2.33 16.42 16.19
C TRP A 278 2.21 16.21 17.69
N GLU A 279 1.32 15.33 18.10
CA GLU A 279 1.19 14.86 19.47
C GLU A 279 1.41 13.35 19.57
N VAL A 280 2.06 12.88 20.63
CA VAL A 280 2.16 11.46 20.94
C VAL A 280 0.84 10.99 21.52
N VAL A 281 0.18 10.01 20.89
CA VAL A 281 -1.16 9.55 21.32
C VAL A 281 -1.14 8.20 22.00
N GLY A 282 -0.09 7.41 21.83
CA GLY A 282 0.04 6.09 22.44
C GLY A 282 1.47 5.59 22.46
N GLU A 283 1.70 4.54 23.25
CA GLU A 283 2.95 3.79 23.27
C GLU A 283 2.76 2.54 22.38
N LEU A 284 3.70 2.33 21.47
CA LEU A 284 3.74 1.10 20.67
C LEU A 284 4.16 -0.08 21.55
N PRO A 285 3.66 -1.31 21.29
CA PRO A 285 4.19 -2.50 21.94
C PRO A 285 5.71 -2.60 21.75
N GLU A 286 6.44 -3.06 22.77
CA GLU A 286 7.92 -3.12 22.73
C GLU A 286 8.43 -3.98 21.57
N GLU A 287 7.67 -5.03 21.23
CA GLU A 287 7.95 -5.97 20.14
C GLU A 287 7.53 -5.45 18.75
N ALA A 288 6.78 -4.36 18.68
CA ALA A 288 6.23 -3.83 17.41
C ALA A 288 7.25 -3.03 16.57
N ALA A 289 8.47 -2.82 17.05
CA ALA A 289 9.47 -2.05 16.30
C ALA A 289 10.33 -2.96 15.40
N PRO A 290 10.61 -2.56 14.13
CA PRO A 290 10.09 -1.37 13.44
C PRO A 290 8.67 -1.54 12.91
N VAL A 291 7.87 -0.47 12.98
CA VAL A 291 6.56 -0.37 12.33
C VAL A 291 6.78 -0.03 10.87
N LEU A 292 6.19 -0.80 9.97
CA LEU A 292 6.28 -0.63 8.51
C LEU A 292 5.01 0.02 7.93
N ALA A 293 3.84 -0.38 8.43
CA ALA A 293 2.56 0.11 7.95
C ALA A 293 1.66 0.54 9.12
N ILE A 294 0.82 1.53 8.87
CA ILE A 294 -0.25 1.99 9.76
C ILE A 294 -1.52 2.09 8.91
N ALA A 295 -2.64 1.61 9.45
CA ALA A 295 -3.96 1.82 8.88
C ALA A 295 -4.89 2.45 9.91
N VAL A 296 -5.76 3.36 9.45
CA VAL A 296 -6.83 3.99 10.23
C VAL A 296 -8.17 3.56 9.66
N ASP A 297 -9.10 3.13 10.50
CA ASP A 297 -10.45 2.81 10.06
C ASP A 297 -11.26 4.10 9.86
N HIS A 298 -11.68 4.36 8.61
CA HIS A 298 -12.50 5.53 8.27
C HIS A 298 -13.92 5.48 8.83
N ASN A 299 -14.41 4.30 9.16
CA ASN A 299 -15.73 4.10 9.78
C ASN A 299 -15.66 4.32 11.30
N ASN A 300 -14.46 4.13 11.90
CA ASN A 300 -14.25 4.30 13.34
C ASN A 300 -12.82 4.75 13.62
N THR A 301 -12.58 6.05 13.75
CA THR A 301 -11.25 6.65 13.97
C THR A 301 -10.57 6.27 15.30
N ASP A 302 -11.26 5.57 16.20
CA ASP A 302 -10.65 4.98 17.37
C ASP A 302 -9.92 3.68 17.02
N THR A 303 -10.21 3.10 15.85
CA THR A 303 -9.62 1.84 15.36
C THR A 303 -8.40 2.09 14.48
N LEU A 304 -7.29 1.52 14.89
CA LEU A 304 -5.99 1.57 14.20
C LEU A 304 -5.40 0.18 14.09
N ALA A 305 -4.61 -0.06 13.04
CA ALA A 305 -3.75 -1.23 12.93
C ALA A 305 -2.32 -0.83 12.62
N ILE A 306 -1.34 -1.59 13.11
CA ILE A 306 0.07 -1.47 12.77
C ILE A 306 0.63 -2.80 12.33
N GLY A 307 1.40 -2.79 11.24
CA GLY A 307 2.17 -3.90 10.72
C GLY A 307 3.66 -3.70 10.99
N THR A 308 4.37 -4.77 11.33
CA THR A 308 5.75 -4.72 11.77
C THR A 308 6.70 -5.48 10.85
N ALA A 309 7.98 -5.18 10.93
CA ALA A 309 9.03 -5.90 10.20
C ALA A 309 9.24 -7.35 10.64
N SER A 310 8.56 -7.80 11.69
CA SER A 310 8.52 -9.20 12.14
C SER A 310 7.23 -9.90 11.71
N ASP A 311 6.52 -9.36 10.71
CA ASP A 311 5.25 -9.89 10.21
C ASP A 311 4.18 -10.05 11.29
N SER A 312 4.21 -9.16 12.29
CA SER A 312 3.20 -9.11 13.35
C SER A 312 2.26 -7.94 13.14
N ILE A 313 0.96 -8.17 13.41
CA ILE A 313 -0.07 -7.15 13.30
C ILE A 313 -0.70 -6.95 14.66
N TYR A 314 -0.77 -5.70 15.06
CA TYR A 314 -1.48 -5.25 16.25
C TYR A 314 -2.60 -4.31 15.84
N TRP A 315 -3.72 -4.38 16.55
CA TRP A 315 -4.80 -3.43 16.38
C TRP A 315 -5.23 -2.81 17.70
N SER A 316 -5.82 -1.64 17.64
CA SER A 316 -6.31 -0.85 18.76
C SER A 316 -7.71 -0.34 18.45
N ASP A 317 -8.58 -0.28 19.44
CA ASP A 317 -9.92 0.34 19.40
C ASP A 317 -10.03 1.59 20.29
N ASP A 318 -8.87 2.15 20.69
CA ASP A 318 -8.79 3.31 21.60
C ASP A 318 -7.72 4.34 21.17
N GLN A 319 -7.48 4.46 19.87
CA GLN A 319 -6.47 5.35 19.25
C GLN A 319 -5.03 5.02 19.66
N GLY A 320 -4.68 3.74 19.78
CA GLY A 320 -3.32 3.30 20.06
C GLY A 320 -2.90 3.39 21.53
N LYS A 321 -3.84 3.56 22.47
CA LYS A 321 -3.54 3.52 23.91
C LYS A 321 -3.33 2.10 24.41
N THR A 322 -4.10 1.16 23.87
CA THR A 322 -3.91 -0.28 24.09
C THR A 322 -3.91 -1.05 22.78
N TRP A 323 -3.17 -2.16 22.73
CA TRP A 323 -2.98 -2.95 21.52
C TRP A 323 -3.30 -4.43 21.75
N GLN A 324 -3.92 -5.03 20.76
CA GLN A 324 -4.16 -6.47 20.69
C GLN A 324 -3.35 -7.05 19.54
N LEU A 325 -2.60 -8.12 19.80
CA LEU A 325 -1.88 -8.88 18.79
C LEU A 325 -2.87 -9.78 18.06
N ILE A 326 -2.92 -9.71 16.73
CA ILE A 326 -3.82 -10.50 15.88
C ILE A 326 -3.07 -11.40 14.89
N VAL A 327 -1.83 -11.04 14.56
CA VAL A 327 -0.88 -11.89 13.82
C VAL A 327 0.44 -11.83 14.54
N GLU A 328 1.04 -12.98 14.87
CA GLU A 328 2.33 -13.09 15.54
C GLU A 328 3.35 -13.75 14.61
N ASN A 329 4.38 -13.01 14.18
CA ASN A 329 5.43 -13.51 13.29
C ASN A 329 4.88 -14.23 12.05
N GLY A 330 3.85 -13.67 11.44
CA GLY A 330 3.18 -14.19 10.25
C GLY A 330 2.00 -15.13 10.51
N GLU A 331 1.85 -15.69 11.69
CA GLU A 331 0.77 -16.64 12.02
C GLU A 331 -0.41 -15.92 12.70
N PRO A 332 -1.68 -16.12 12.29
CA PRO A 332 -2.86 -15.64 13.01
C PRO A 332 -2.84 -16.08 14.47
N ALA A 333 -3.07 -15.12 15.43
CA ALA A 333 -2.88 -15.32 16.87
C ALA A 333 -4.11 -15.87 17.60
#